data_c7e5c0f8c76b2213ac79c9014520fabf
#
_entry.id   c7e5c0f8c76b2213ac79c9014520fabf
#
_cell.length_a   1.000
_cell.length_b   1.000
_cell.length_c   1.000
_cell.angle_alpha   90.00
_cell.angle_beta   90.00
_cell.angle_gamma   90.00
#
_symmetry.space_group_name_H-M   'P 1'
#
loop_
_entity.id
_entity.type
_entity.pdbx_description
1 polymer ?
#
loop_
_entity_poly.entity_id
_entity_poly.type
_entity_poly.pdbx_seq_one_letter_code
_entity_poly.pdbx_strand_id
1 'polypeptide(L)'
;MNVLRSLLIALVAVLAACVLAVFLFRVAVLPRIMAEDATGPVLAWRTLIPETALVAYAALDRAPDDADALQIAETSTEPALDGQTVSIAGFMVPLDATRGTTAHFLLVPYQGACIHTPAPPPNQVISVYAEGGARLFHNWQPVPVAGVISVANEATSVADA
;
A
#
# COMPACT_ATOMS: atom_id res chain seq x y z
N MET A 1 42.33 18.58 -36.60
CA MET A 1 42.29 17.38 -35.72
C MET A 1 41.98 17.73 -34.27
N ASN A 2 42.50 18.81 -33.73
CA ASN A 2 42.32 19.19 -32.29
C ASN A 2 40.93 19.70 -31.97
N VAL A 3 40.25 20.44 -32.82
CA VAL A 3 38.92 21.00 -32.61
C VAL A 3 37.84 19.92 -32.45
N LEU A 4 37.87 18.90 -33.35
CA LEU A 4 36.92 17.78 -33.29
C LEU A 4 37.10 16.95 -31.99
N ARG A 5 38.34 16.78 -31.55
CA ARG A 5 38.66 16.07 -30.30
C ARG A 5 38.15 16.83 -29.07
N SER A 6 38.31 18.17 -29.07
CA SER A 6 37.81 19.03 -28.00
C SER A 6 36.26 19.04 -27.95
N LEU A 7 35.57 19.06 -29.09
CA LEU A 7 34.11 18.97 -29.17
C LEU A 7 33.58 17.62 -28.65
N LEU A 8 34.29 16.53 -29.01
CA LEU A 8 33.92 15.20 -28.52
C LEU A 8 34.05 15.08 -26.99
N ILE A 9 35.16 15.61 -26.43
CA ILE A 9 35.37 15.62 -24.99
C ILE A 9 34.29 16.46 -24.27
N ALA A 10 33.95 17.64 -24.81
CA ALA A 10 32.89 18.48 -24.26
C ALA A 10 31.51 17.80 -24.29
N LEU A 11 31.17 17.10 -25.38
CA LEU A 11 29.92 16.35 -25.50
C LEU A 11 29.83 15.21 -24.47
N VAL A 12 30.92 14.44 -24.30
CA VAL A 12 30.98 13.35 -23.31
C VAL A 12 30.85 13.89 -21.90
N ALA A 13 31.49 15.03 -21.58
CA ALA A 13 31.37 15.67 -20.27
C ALA A 13 29.94 16.13 -19.96
N VAL A 14 29.24 16.71 -20.95
CA VAL A 14 27.83 17.12 -20.79
C VAL A 14 26.92 15.91 -20.58
N LEU A 15 27.09 14.84 -21.36
CA LEU A 15 26.34 13.61 -21.19
C LEU A 15 26.56 12.98 -19.79
N ALA A 16 27.81 12.92 -19.34
CA ALA A 16 28.13 12.41 -18.01
C ALA A 16 27.50 13.26 -16.88
N ALA A 17 27.52 14.60 -17.03
CA ALA A 17 26.87 15.50 -16.10
C ALA A 17 25.34 15.32 -16.04
N CYS A 18 24.70 15.14 -17.22
CA CYS A 18 23.26 14.85 -17.30
C CYS A 18 22.91 13.51 -16.64
N VAL A 19 23.67 12.46 -16.87
CA VAL A 19 23.46 11.14 -16.24
C VAL A 19 23.63 11.24 -14.72
N LEU A 20 24.66 11.94 -14.26
CA LEU A 20 24.88 12.17 -12.83
C LEU A 20 23.75 12.98 -12.20
N ALA A 21 23.27 14.02 -12.86
CA ALA A 21 22.16 14.82 -12.38
C ALA A 21 20.87 14.00 -12.27
N VAL A 22 20.54 13.17 -13.26
CA VAL A 22 19.40 12.25 -13.22
C VAL A 22 19.56 11.22 -12.12
N PHE A 23 20.75 10.67 -11.94
CA PHE A 23 21.03 9.72 -10.87
C PHE A 23 20.87 10.35 -9.48
N LEU A 24 21.45 11.54 -9.26
CA LEU A 24 21.31 12.27 -8.00
C LEU A 24 19.84 12.68 -7.72
N PHE A 25 19.11 13.07 -8.77
CA PHE A 25 17.68 13.36 -8.66
C PHE A 25 16.90 12.11 -8.23
N ARG A 26 17.19 10.96 -8.86
CA ARG A 26 16.54 9.68 -8.52
C ARG A 26 16.86 9.21 -7.10
N VAL A 27 18.10 9.40 -6.64
CA VAL A 27 18.55 8.88 -5.34
C VAL A 27 18.21 9.83 -4.18
N ALA A 28 18.32 11.14 -4.39
CA ALA A 28 18.19 12.12 -3.32
C ALA A 28 16.84 12.86 -3.29
N VAL A 29 16.22 13.09 -4.44
CA VAL A 29 15.01 13.95 -4.55
C VAL A 29 13.74 13.11 -4.63
N LEU A 30 13.71 12.07 -5.49
CA LEU A 30 12.51 11.23 -5.60
C LEU A 30 12.07 10.57 -4.28
N PRO A 31 12.97 9.96 -3.49
CA PRO A 31 12.56 9.39 -2.21
C PRO A 31 12.02 10.44 -1.23
N ARG A 32 12.56 11.66 -1.26
CA ARG A 32 12.07 12.75 -0.41
C ARG A 32 10.67 13.22 -0.80
N ILE A 33 10.42 13.41 -2.10
CA ILE A 33 9.10 13.81 -2.61
C ILE A 33 8.04 12.74 -2.28
N MET A 34 8.41 11.46 -2.30
CA MET A 34 7.50 10.35 -1.96
C MET A 34 7.32 10.16 -0.45
N ALA A 35 8.23 10.69 0.38
CA ALA A 35 8.17 10.58 1.84
C ALA A 35 7.50 11.80 2.51
N GLU A 36 7.41 12.94 1.83
CA GLU A 36 6.90 14.19 2.42
C GLU A 36 5.37 14.20 2.60
N ASP A 37 4.64 13.32 1.88
CA ASP A 37 3.18 13.23 2.00
C ASP A 37 2.70 12.18 3.01
N ALA A 38 3.59 11.41 3.62
CA ALA A 38 3.24 10.38 4.60
C ALA A 38 3.35 10.93 6.04
N THR A 39 2.32 11.59 6.51
CA THR A 39 2.21 12.00 7.93
C THR A 39 1.79 10.81 8.79
N GLY A 40 2.65 10.41 9.72
CA GLY A 40 2.39 9.33 10.68
C GLY A 40 3.42 8.20 10.63
N PRO A 41 3.47 7.33 11.66
CA PRO A 41 4.35 6.17 11.67
C PRO A 41 3.97 5.20 10.56
N VAL A 42 4.99 4.61 9.91
CA VAL A 42 4.78 3.58 8.90
C VAL A 42 4.31 2.30 9.58
N LEU A 43 3.11 1.88 9.24
CA LEU A 43 2.48 0.69 9.79
C LEU A 43 2.79 -0.51 8.91
N ALA A 44 3.17 -1.62 9.52
CA ALA A 44 3.27 -2.90 8.81
C ALA A 44 1.90 -3.60 8.82
N TRP A 45 1.55 -4.29 7.74
CA TRP A 45 0.30 -5.06 7.63
C TRP A 45 0.07 -6.03 8.80
N ARG A 46 1.15 -6.65 9.27
CA ARG A 46 1.09 -7.54 10.43
C ARG A 46 0.56 -6.87 11.70
N THR A 47 0.77 -5.56 11.87
CA THR A 47 0.32 -4.81 13.06
C THR A 47 -1.22 -4.70 13.12
N LEU A 48 -1.92 -4.92 12.00
CA LEU A 48 -3.37 -4.94 11.93
C LEU A 48 -3.97 -6.24 12.52
N ILE A 49 -3.15 -7.28 12.69
CA ILE A 49 -3.60 -8.59 13.18
C ILE A 49 -3.36 -8.63 14.69
N PRO A 50 -4.41 -8.61 15.53
CA PRO A 50 -4.28 -8.71 16.97
C PRO A 50 -3.78 -10.10 17.39
N GLU A 51 -3.24 -10.20 18.58
CA GLU A 51 -2.73 -11.48 19.11
C GLU A 51 -3.82 -12.56 19.17
N THR A 52 -5.05 -12.18 19.48
CA THR A 52 -6.21 -13.08 19.49
C THR A 52 -6.43 -13.76 18.12
N ALA A 53 -6.33 -13.00 17.04
CA ALA A 53 -6.43 -13.55 15.68
C ALA A 53 -5.24 -14.46 15.35
N LEU A 54 -4.01 -14.10 15.76
CA LEU A 54 -2.84 -14.98 15.55
C LEU A 54 -2.98 -16.32 16.24
N VAL A 55 -3.53 -16.34 17.45
CA VAL A 55 -3.82 -17.59 18.19
C VAL A 55 -4.90 -18.39 17.46
N ALA A 56 -5.94 -17.74 16.94
CA ALA A 56 -6.99 -18.39 16.20
C ALA A 56 -6.48 -18.98 14.87
N TYR A 57 -5.66 -18.29 14.09
CA TYR A 57 -5.01 -18.83 12.90
C TYR A 57 -4.15 -20.05 13.22
N ALA A 58 -3.39 -20.03 14.33
CA ALA A 58 -2.61 -21.18 14.75
C ALA A 58 -3.48 -22.38 15.23
N ALA A 59 -4.71 -22.15 15.66
CA ALA A 59 -5.68 -23.21 15.95
C ALA A 59 -6.24 -23.82 14.65
N LEU A 60 -6.54 -22.99 13.64
CA LEU A 60 -7.01 -23.44 12.32
C LEU A 60 -5.99 -24.30 11.56
N ASP A 61 -4.69 -24.09 11.78
CA ASP A 61 -3.64 -24.98 11.24
C ASP A 61 -3.79 -26.44 11.73
N ARG A 62 -4.41 -26.65 12.90
CA ARG A 62 -4.61 -27.99 13.51
C ARG A 62 -6.01 -28.52 13.29
N ALA A 63 -7.00 -27.64 13.25
CA ALA A 63 -8.43 -27.91 13.05
C ALA A 63 -9.04 -26.89 12.08
N PRO A 64 -8.91 -27.12 10.76
CA PRO A 64 -9.35 -26.15 9.75
C PRO A 64 -10.86 -25.84 9.77
N ASP A 65 -11.66 -26.76 10.31
CA ASP A 65 -13.13 -26.64 10.38
C ASP A 65 -13.61 -26.06 11.72
N ASP A 66 -12.71 -25.54 12.56
CA ASP A 66 -13.06 -24.90 13.84
C ASP A 66 -13.74 -23.55 13.60
N ALA A 67 -15.07 -23.55 13.66
CA ALA A 67 -15.88 -22.38 13.35
C ALA A 67 -15.65 -21.22 14.34
N ASP A 68 -15.36 -21.52 15.61
CA ASP A 68 -15.09 -20.47 16.62
C ASP A 68 -13.72 -19.82 16.35
N ALA A 69 -12.71 -20.63 16.04
CA ALA A 69 -11.40 -20.11 15.66
C ALA A 69 -11.47 -19.30 14.36
N LEU A 70 -12.23 -19.74 13.36
CA LEU A 70 -12.44 -19.01 12.11
C LEU A 70 -13.11 -17.65 12.37
N GLN A 71 -14.18 -17.63 13.14
CA GLN A 71 -14.85 -16.38 13.50
C GLN A 71 -13.89 -15.41 14.22
N ILE A 72 -13.12 -15.86 15.21
CA ILE A 72 -12.16 -15.02 15.91
C ILE A 72 -11.09 -14.50 14.94
N ALA A 73 -10.55 -15.34 14.07
CA ALA A 73 -9.52 -14.96 13.10
C ALA A 73 -10.00 -13.87 12.14
N GLU A 74 -11.25 -13.96 11.69
CA GLU A 74 -11.83 -13.06 10.69
C GLU A 74 -12.36 -11.75 11.29
N THR A 75 -12.92 -11.77 12.51
CA THR A 75 -13.56 -10.58 13.08
C THR A 75 -12.70 -9.80 14.06
N SER A 76 -11.58 -10.37 14.51
CA SER A 76 -10.70 -9.68 15.46
C SER A 76 -9.97 -8.51 14.80
N THR A 77 -10.03 -7.36 15.43
CA THR A 77 -9.35 -6.12 15.06
C THR A 77 -8.38 -5.67 16.13
N GLU A 78 -7.45 -4.75 15.80
CA GLU A 78 -6.51 -4.15 16.75
C GLU A 78 -7.05 -2.80 17.25
N PRO A 79 -7.74 -2.74 18.39
CA PRO A 79 -8.41 -1.52 18.85
C PRO A 79 -7.43 -0.38 19.18
N ALA A 80 -6.17 -0.72 19.47
CA ALA A 80 -5.14 0.27 19.79
C ALA A 80 -4.81 1.19 18.59
N LEU A 81 -5.21 0.81 17.38
CA LEU A 81 -5.01 1.62 16.19
C LEU A 81 -6.09 2.67 15.95
N ASP A 82 -7.24 2.57 16.64
CA ASP A 82 -8.36 3.47 16.44
C ASP A 82 -7.99 4.93 16.72
N GLY A 83 -8.31 5.83 15.78
CA GLY A 83 -8.02 7.25 15.86
C GLY A 83 -6.54 7.62 15.64
N GLN A 84 -5.65 6.68 15.34
CA GLN A 84 -4.24 6.98 15.09
C GLN A 84 -4.02 7.48 13.66
N THR A 85 -3.13 8.48 13.51
CA THR A 85 -2.62 8.87 12.19
C THR A 85 -1.47 7.96 11.82
N VAL A 86 -1.63 7.21 10.72
CA VAL A 86 -0.69 6.20 10.26
C VAL A 86 -0.40 6.34 8.78
N SER A 87 0.69 5.73 8.33
CA SER A 87 1.01 5.54 6.91
C SER A 87 1.21 4.05 6.65
N ILE A 88 0.59 3.54 5.60
CA ILE A 88 0.71 2.14 5.19
C ILE A 88 0.79 2.04 3.67
N ALA A 89 1.61 1.14 3.14
CA ALA A 89 1.71 0.89 1.70
C ALA A 89 1.00 -0.43 1.35
N GLY A 90 0.22 -0.42 0.27
CA GLY A 90 -0.51 -1.59 -0.20
C GLY A 90 -0.94 -1.46 -1.65
N PHE A 91 -1.78 -2.37 -2.10
CA PHE A 91 -2.31 -2.39 -3.47
C PHE A 91 -3.74 -1.90 -3.47
N MET A 92 -4.04 -0.99 -4.41
CA MET A 92 -5.34 -0.35 -4.52
C MET A 92 -6.32 -1.24 -5.30
N VAL A 93 -7.50 -1.47 -4.74
CA VAL A 93 -8.66 -2.08 -5.41
C VAL A 93 -9.77 -1.02 -5.44
N PRO A 94 -9.97 -0.32 -6.56
CA PRO A 94 -10.95 0.77 -6.64
C PRO A 94 -12.38 0.23 -6.62
N LEU A 95 -13.27 0.89 -5.87
CA LEU A 95 -14.69 0.53 -5.77
C LEU A 95 -15.58 1.45 -6.61
N ASP A 96 -15.16 2.70 -6.83
CA ASP A 96 -15.95 3.75 -7.52
C ASP A 96 -15.18 4.47 -8.63
N ALA A 97 -14.35 3.75 -9.38
CA ALA A 97 -13.46 4.33 -10.39
C ALA A 97 -14.19 5.18 -11.44
N THR A 98 -13.84 6.47 -11.54
CA THR A 98 -14.40 7.41 -12.50
C THR A 98 -13.32 8.29 -13.11
N ARG A 99 -13.19 8.28 -14.44
CA ARG A 99 -12.25 9.14 -15.20
C ARG A 99 -10.80 9.10 -14.73
N GLY A 100 -10.33 7.94 -14.25
CA GLY A 100 -8.95 7.76 -13.80
C GLY A 100 -8.68 8.15 -12.35
N THR A 101 -9.72 8.41 -11.57
CA THR A 101 -9.69 8.65 -10.12
C THR A 101 -10.68 7.75 -9.38
N THR A 102 -10.48 7.59 -8.09
CA THR A 102 -11.41 6.91 -7.18
C THR A 102 -11.46 7.67 -5.86
N ALA A 103 -12.64 7.83 -5.27
CA ALA A 103 -12.80 8.39 -3.94
C ALA A 103 -12.87 7.29 -2.86
N HIS A 104 -13.25 6.08 -3.27
CA HIS A 104 -13.36 4.93 -2.38
C HIS A 104 -12.67 3.71 -2.98
N PHE A 105 -11.75 3.11 -2.23
CA PHE A 105 -11.02 1.92 -2.64
C PHE A 105 -10.62 1.06 -1.45
N LEU A 106 -10.39 -0.22 -1.68
CA LEU A 106 -9.75 -1.09 -0.70
C LEU A 106 -8.24 -1.04 -0.88
N LEU A 107 -7.53 -1.00 0.22
CA LEU A 107 -6.09 -1.19 0.27
C LEU A 107 -5.82 -2.60 0.83
N VAL A 108 -5.02 -3.38 0.11
CA VAL A 108 -4.74 -4.79 0.42
C VAL A 108 -3.23 -5.06 0.45
N PRO A 109 -2.75 -6.09 1.20
CA PRO A 109 -1.33 -6.30 1.45
C PRO A 109 -0.56 -6.86 0.24
N TYR A 110 -1.22 -7.49 -0.73
CA TYR A 110 -0.55 -8.13 -1.86
C TYR A 110 -1.32 -7.92 -3.16
N GLN A 111 -0.58 -8.00 -4.25
CA GLN A 111 -1.11 -7.85 -5.61
C GLN A 111 -2.07 -9.00 -5.96
N GLY A 112 -3.15 -8.66 -6.64
CA GLY A 112 -4.12 -9.65 -7.16
C GLY A 112 -5.09 -10.17 -6.10
N ALA A 113 -5.05 -9.65 -4.88
CA ALA A 113 -6.08 -9.89 -3.89
C ALA A 113 -7.46 -9.63 -4.49
N CYS A 114 -8.41 -10.52 -4.28
CA CYS A 114 -9.79 -10.47 -4.79
C CYS A 114 -9.99 -10.79 -6.29
N ILE A 115 -8.94 -11.02 -7.09
CA ILE A 115 -9.08 -11.31 -8.54
C ILE A 115 -8.45 -12.66 -8.92
N HIS A 116 -7.21 -12.93 -8.46
CA HIS A 116 -6.43 -14.10 -8.89
C HIS A 116 -5.83 -14.90 -7.73
N THR A 117 -5.91 -14.37 -6.53
CA THR A 117 -5.42 -15.00 -5.29
C THR A 117 -6.55 -15.01 -4.26
N PRO A 118 -6.53 -15.91 -3.28
CA PRO A 118 -7.48 -15.87 -2.19
C PRO A 118 -7.58 -14.46 -1.59
N ALA A 119 -8.77 -14.03 -1.23
CA ALA A 119 -8.98 -12.76 -0.56
C ALA A 119 -8.17 -12.73 0.75
N PRO A 120 -7.56 -11.59 1.11
CA PRO A 120 -6.96 -11.45 2.42
C PRO A 120 -8.05 -11.53 3.50
N PRO A 121 -7.72 -11.98 4.70
CA PRO A 121 -8.68 -11.97 5.80
C PRO A 121 -9.16 -10.54 6.09
N PRO A 122 -10.38 -10.35 6.60
CA PRO A 122 -11.00 -9.03 6.78
C PRO A 122 -10.14 -8.02 7.55
N ASN A 123 -9.39 -8.46 8.56
CA ASN A 123 -8.46 -7.62 9.32
C ASN A 123 -7.18 -7.24 8.55
N GLN A 124 -7.05 -7.67 7.31
CA GLN A 124 -6.00 -7.29 6.35
C GLN A 124 -6.55 -6.52 5.16
N VAL A 125 -7.73 -5.93 5.29
CA VAL A 125 -8.35 -5.07 4.28
C VAL A 125 -8.65 -3.71 4.92
N ILE A 126 -8.19 -2.63 4.29
CA ILE A 126 -8.47 -1.27 4.74
C ILE A 126 -9.37 -0.59 3.71
N SER A 127 -10.55 -0.15 4.15
CA SER A 127 -11.43 0.72 3.34
C SER A 127 -10.90 2.15 3.41
N VAL A 128 -10.55 2.72 2.27
CA VAL A 128 -9.96 4.06 2.17
C VAL A 128 -10.91 5.02 1.49
N TYR A 129 -11.27 6.08 2.19
CA TYR A 129 -12.01 7.22 1.66
C TYR A 129 -11.04 8.37 1.40
N ALA A 130 -10.74 8.65 0.13
CA ALA A 130 -9.79 9.68 -0.27
C ALA A 130 -10.50 11.01 -0.48
N GLU A 131 -10.30 11.97 0.41
CA GLU A 131 -10.82 13.34 0.25
C GLU A 131 -10.24 13.98 -1.03
N GLY A 132 -11.13 14.44 -1.91
CA GLY A 132 -10.73 14.99 -3.22
C GLY A 132 -10.41 13.94 -4.29
N GLY A 133 -10.48 12.66 -3.95
CA GLY A 133 -10.19 11.54 -4.85
C GLY A 133 -8.71 11.22 -4.98
N ALA A 134 -8.41 9.95 -5.15
CA ALA A 134 -7.07 9.45 -5.43
C ALA A 134 -6.93 9.09 -6.91
N ARG A 135 -5.76 9.32 -7.49
CA ARG A 135 -5.45 8.86 -8.85
C ARG A 135 -5.38 7.33 -8.87
N LEU A 136 -5.92 6.72 -9.91
CA LEU A 136 -5.79 5.28 -10.11
C LEU A 136 -4.34 4.90 -10.38
N PHE A 137 -3.86 3.88 -9.69
CA PHE A 137 -2.57 3.26 -9.90
C PHE A 137 -2.75 1.91 -10.58
N HIS A 138 -1.69 1.44 -11.24
CA HIS A 138 -1.71 0.09 -11.78
C HIS A 138 -1.74 -0.94 -10.65
N ASN A 139 -2.46 -2.03 -10.86
CA ASN A 139 -2.65 -3.10 -9.87
C ASN A 139 -1.35 -3.80 -9.40
N TRP A 140 -0.23 -3.61 -10.10
CA TRP A 140 1.09 -4.12 -9.67
C TRP A 140 1.93 -3.09 -8.90
N GLN A 141 1.44 -1.87 -8.75
CA GLN A 141 2.16 -0.78 -8.09
C GLN A 141 1.62 -0.56 -6.69
N PRO A 142 2.41 -0.78 -5.63
CA PRO A 142 1.98 -0.42 -4.29
C PRO A 142 1.87 1.09 -4.16
N VAL A 143 0.86 1.54 -3.45
CA VAL A 143 0.59 2.95 -3.15
C VAL A 143 0.72 3.21 -1.66
N PRO A 144 1.43 4.26 -1.24
CA PRO A 144 1.42 4.71 0.14
C PRO A 144 0.11 5.46 0.41
N VAL A 145 -0.51 5.14 1.54
CA VAL A 145 -1.71 5.83 2.04
C VAL A 145 -1.38 6.34 3.44
N ALA A 146 -1.71 7.60 3.72
CA ALA A 146 -1.59 8.17 5.05
C ALA A 146 -2.92 8.81 5.46
N GLY A 147 -3.30 8.62 6.72
CA GLY A 147 -4.55 9.14 7.23
C GLY A 147 -4.83 8.66 8.65
N VAL A 148 -6.00 9.01 9.15
CA VAL A 148 -6.50 8.52 10.43
C VAL A 148 -7.19 7.18 10.19
N ILE A 149 -6.72 6.14 10.88
CA ILE A 149 -7.34 4.82 10.85
C ILE A 149 -8.51 4.79 11.84
N SER A 150 -9.63 4.23 11.39
CA SER A 150 -10.78 3.93 12.25
C SER A 150 -11.01 2.43 12.25
N VAL A 151 -11.15 1.87 13.44
CA VAL A 151 -11.39 0.44 13.61
C VAL A 151 -12.90 0.20 13.69
N ALA A 152 -13.47 -0.29 12.59
CA ALA A 152 -14.90 -0.61 12.49
C ALA A 152 -15.09 -1.90 11.70
N ASN A 153 -16.15 -2.65 12.02
CA ASN A 153 -16.59 -3.76 11.20
C ASN A 153 -17.53 -3.21 10.13
N GLU A 154 -17.02 -2.99 8.92
CA GLU A 154 -17.83 -2.62 7.76
C GLU A 154 -17.97 -3.83 6.84
N ALA A 155 -19.22 -4.19 6.52
CA ALA A 155 -19.51 -5.13 5.45
C ALA A 155 -19.21 -4.45 4.10
N THR A 156 -18.18 -4.92 3.39
CA THR A 156 -17.89 -4.45 2.04
C THR A 156 -18.42 -5.47 1.04
N SER A 157 -19.02 -4.99 -0.05
CA SER A 157 -19.59 -5.85 -1.11
C SER A 157 -18.56 -6.76 -1.81
N VAL A 158 -17.30 -6.64 -1.47
CA VAL A 158 -16.16 -7.43 -1.99
C VAL A 158 -15.78 -8.57 -1.05
N ALA A 159 -16.14 -8.48 0.25
CA ALA A 159 -15.88 -9.54 1.22
C ALA A 159 -16.97 -10.63 1.23
N ASP A 160 -18.13 -10.34 0.61
CA ASP A 160 -19.28 -11.24 0.55
C ASP A 160 -19.40 -11.98 -0.81
N ALA A 161 -18.38 -11.94 -1.69
CA ALA A 161 -18.40 -12.54 -3.03
C ALA A 161 -17.59 -13.83 -3.14
#